data_8bd586807685520cd74870d4b4938b28
#
_entry.id   8bd586807685520cd74870d4b4938b28
#
_cell.length_a   1.000
_cell.length_b   1.000
_cell.length_c   1.000
_cell.angle_alpha   90.00
_cell.angle_beta   90.00
_cell.angle_gamma   90.00
#
_symmetry.space_group_name_H-M   'P 1'
#
loop_
_entity.id
_entity.type
_entity.pdbx_description
1 polymer ?
#
loop_
_entity_poly.entity_id
_entity_poly.type
_entity_poly.pdbx_seq_one_letter_code
_entity_poly.pdbx_strand_id
1 'polypeptide(L)'
;MPTIRIPTQLRTLTGGSGSVEVDGSTVAEVLKALDAAHPGFADRLFDDGGALRRFVNVFVADEDIRFLEGLETPVDDRTTVSIIPAVAGGL
;
A
#
# COMPACT_ATOMS: atom_id res chain seq x y z
N MET A 1 -7.03 6.21 12.23
CA MET A 1 -6.16 5.26 11.50
C MET A 1 -6.53 5.26 10.03
N PRO A 2 -5.60 5.55 9.15
CA PRO A 2 -5.88 5.43 7.71
C PRO A 2 -6.30 4.01 7.35
N THR A 3 -7.10 3.89 6.31
CA THR A 3 -7.55 2.60 5.80
C THR A 3 -6.74 2.24 4.57
N ILE A 4 -6.26 1.00 4.52
CA ILE A 4 -5.56 0.48 3.33
C ILE A 4 -6.47 -0.52 2.65
N ARG A 5 -6.72 -0.32 1.35
CA ARG A 5 -7.46 -1.28 0.54
C ARG A 5 -6.48 -2.30 -0.03
N ILE A 6 -6.78 -3.57 0.21
CA ILE A 6 -5.89 -4.66 -0.16
C ILE A 6 -6.38 -5.30 -1.46
N PRO A 7 -5.51 -5.40 -2.47
CA PRO A 7 -5.92 -6.04 -3.72
C PRO A 7 -6.16 -7.54 -3.51
N THR A 8 -6.99 -8.11 -4.36
CA THR A 8 -7.38 -9.52 -4.24
C THR A 8 -6.16 -10.45 -4.16
N GLN A 9 -5.13 -10.16 -4.94
CA GLN A 9 -3.93 -11.01 -5.00
C GLN A 9 -3.17 -11.06 -3.68
N LEU A 10 -3.34 -10.05 -2.82
CA LEU A 10 -2.60 -9.96 -1.57
C LEU A 10 -3.46 -10.23 -0.34
N ARG A 11 -4.73 -10.55 -0.51
CA ARG A 11 -5.64 -10.78 0.62
C ARG A 11 -5.29 -12.02 1.42
N THR A 12 -4.51 -12.94 0.86
CA THR A 12 -4.04 -14.08 1.62
C THR A 12 -3.17 -13.65 2.79
N LEU A 13 -2.49 -12.51 2.67
CA LEU A 13 -1.63 -11.98 3.73
C LEU A 13 -2.43 -11.38 4.87
N THR A 14 -3.70 -11.03 4.62
CA THR A 14 -4.57 -10.41 5.62
C THR A 14 -5.68 -11.35 6.08
N GLY A 15 -5.54 -12.64 5.80
CA GLY A 15 -6.58 -13.60 6.16
C GLY A 15 -7.89 -13.43 5.38
N GLY A 16 -7.82 -12.82 4.21
CA GLY A 16 -8.97 -12.59 3.35
C GLY A 16 -9.57 -11.20 3.43
N SER A 17 -9.04 -10.34 4.30
CA SER A 17 -9.58 -8.98 4.45
C SER A 17 -9.25 -8.11 3.26
N GLY A 18 -10.26 -7.39 2.76
CA GLY A 18 -10.10 -6.45 1.66
C GLY A 18 -9.69 -5.06 2.09
N SER A 19 -9.67 -4.79 3.38
CA SER A 19 -9.19 -3.52 3.93
C SER A 19 -8.66 -3.72 5.34
N VAL A 20 -7.70 -2.89 5.70
CA VAL A 20 -7.04 -2.94 7.00
C VAL A 20 -6.81 -1.51 7.48
N GLU A 21 -7.02 -1.26 8.77
CA GLU A 21 -6.71 0.04 9.36
C GLU A 21 -5.38 -0.05 10.10
N VAL A 22 -4.49 0.90 9.85
CA VAL A 22 -3.19 0.95 10.49
C VAL A 22 -2.82 2.39 10.79
N ASP A 23 -1.89 2.58 11.72
CA ASP A 23 -1.37 3.91 12.06
C ASP A 23 -0.36 4.38 11.02
N GLY A 24 -0.24 5.69 10.89
CA GLY A 24 0.78 6.30 10.06
C GLY A 24 0.37 7.69 9.64
N SER A 25 1.35 8.54 9.41
CA SER A 25 1.15 9.92 8.96
C SER A 25 1.58 10.13 7.51
N THR A 26 2.28 9.16 6.95
CA THR A 26 2.68 9.17 5.54
C THR A 26 2.41 7.80 4.94
N VAL A 27 2.41 7.74 3.61
CA VAL A 27 2.23 6.46 2.92
C VAL A 27 3.29 5.46 3.37
N ALA A 28 4.55 5.90 3.50
CA ALA A 28 5.63 5.01 3.94
C ALA A 28 5.34 4.41 5.31
N GLU A 29 4.88 5.23 6.26
CA GLU A 29 4.56 4.75 7.60
C GLU A 29 3.40 3.77 7.59
N VAL A 30 2.37 4.08 6.80
CA VAL A 30 1.20 3.24 6.68
C VAL A 30 1.57 1.86 6.11
N LEU A 31 2.42 1.84 5.08
CA LEU A 31 2.84 0.57 4.48
C LEU A 31 3.73 -0.24 5.42
N LYS A 32 4.57 0.43 6.20
CA LYS A 32 5.37 -0.25 7.22
C LYS A 32 4.50 -0.84 8.32
N ALA A 33 3.49 -0.10 8.76
CA ALA A 33 2.56 -0.59 9.78
C ALA A 33 1.77 -1.78 9.26
N LEU A 34 1.41 -1.76 7.97
CA LEU A 34 0.72 -2.87 7.34
C LEU A 34 1.58 -4.13 7.38
N ASP A 35 2.86 -4.01 7.03
CA ASP A 35 3.76 -5.15 7.06
C ASP A 35 3.97 -5.68 8.48
N ALA A 36 4.02 -4.78 9.45
CA ALA A 36 4.17 -5.18 10.84
C ALA A 36 2.96 -5.98 11.35
N ALA A 37 1.76 -5.57 10.92
CA ALA A 37 0.53 -6.24 11.32
C ALA A 37 0.28 -7.52 10.51
N HIS A 38 0.69 -7.53 9.26
CA HIS A 38 0.48 -8.66 8.34
C HIS A 38 1.77 -8.90 7.56
N PRO A 39 2.72 -9.66 8.11
CA PRO A 39 4.03 -9.87 7.47
C PRO A 39 3.90 -10.44 6.06
N GLY A 40 4.79 -10.00 5.20
CA GLY A 40 4.83 -10.43 3.80
C GLY A 40 4.57 -9.31 2.81
N PHE A 41 4.01 -8.18 3.28
CA PHE A 41 3.72 -7.07 2.38
C PHE A 41 4.99 -6.37 1.89
N ALA A 42 5.99 -6.22 2.75
CA ALA A 42 7.21 -5.54 2.35
C ALA A 42 7.85 -6.20 1.13
N ASP A 43 7.90 -7.53 1.13
CA ASP A 43 8.49 -8.28 0.02
C ASP A 43 7.72 -8.14 -1.28
N ARG A 44 6.41 -7.90 -1.17
CA ARG A 44 5.56 -7.77 -2.34
C ARG A 44 5.50 -6.36 -2.88
N LEU A 45 5.66 -5.38 -2.01
CA LEU A 45 5.48 -3.98 -2.36
C LEU A 45 6.80 -3.27 -2.67
N PHE A 46 7.87 -3.66 -1.98
CA PHE A 46 9.15 -2.97 -2.10
C PHE A 46 10.21 -3.86 -2.74
N ASP A 47 11.12 -3.23 -3.46
CA ASP A 47 12.27 -3.94 -4.01
C ASP A 47 13.41 -3.95 -2.98
N ASP A 48 14.55 -4.53 -3.36
CA ASP A 48 15.69 -4.65 -2.46
C ASP A 48 16.26 -3.31 -2.00
N GLY A 49 16.01 -2.27 -2.77
CA GLY A 49 16.48 -0.93 -2.42
C GLY A 49 15.50 -0.15 -1.55
N GLY A 50 14.36 -0.74 -1.22
CA GLY A 50 13.34 -0.09 -0.39
C GLY A 50 12.38 0.80 -1.15
N ALA A 51 12.44 0.81 -2.47
CA ALA A 51 11.52 1.57 -3.29
C ALA A 51 10.34 0.69 -3.70
N LEU A 52 9.19 1.29 -3.98
CA LEU A 52 8.04 0.55 -4.48
C LEU A 52 8.39 -0.12 -5.80
N ARG A 53 7.93 -1.35 -5.95
CA ARG A 53 8.14 -2.09 -7.20
C ARG A 53 7.40 -1.38 -8.33
N ARG A 54 7.95 -1.47 -9.56
CA ARG A 54 7.41 -0.80 -10.73
C ARG A 54 5.96 -1.08 -11.00
N PHE A 55 5.55 -2.32 -10.77
CA PHE A 55 4.19 -2.77 -11.08
C PHE A 55 3.25 -2.65 -9.90
N VAL A 56 3.67 -1.97 -8.84
CA VAL A 56 2.80 -1.67 -7.70
C VAL A 56 2.43 -0.20 -7.76
N ASN A 57 1.14 0.07 -7.84
CA ASN A 57 0.63 1.43 -7.78
C ASN A 57 -0.03 1.64 -6.45
N VAL A 58 0.22 2.79 -5.84
CA VAL A 58 -0.40 3.17 -4.58
C VAL A 58 -1.14 4.47 -4.81
N PHE A 59 -2.40 4.51 -4.41
CA PHE A 59 -3.25 5.68 -4.58
C PHE A 59 -3.66 6.22 -3.22
N VAL A 60 -3.69 7.53 -3.11
CA VAL A 60 -4.22 8.23 -1.93
C VAL A 60 -5.38 9.06 -2.42
N ALA A 61 -6.59 8.78 -1.92
CA ALA A 61 -7.80 9.49 -2.33
C ALA A 61 -7.94 9.53 -3.86
N ASP A 62 -7.73 8.39 -4.49
CA ASP A 62 -7.86 8.20 -5.95
C ASP A 62 -6.76 8.84 -6.77
N GLU A 63 -5.70 9.35 -6.16
CA GLU A 63 -4.54 9.88 -6.89
C GLU A 63 -3.31 9.00 -6.67
N ASP A 64 -2.63 8.67 -7.78
CA ASP A 64 -1.38 7.92 -7.71
C ASP A 64 -0.34 8.77 -6.98
N ILE A 65 0.34 8.19 -6.01
CA ILE A 65 1.32 8.93 -5.20
C ILE A 65 2.50 9.45 -6.02
N ARG A 66 2.72 8.91 -7.23
CA ARG A 66 3.77 9.43 -8.13
C ARG A 66 3.50 10.86 -8.56
N PHE A 67 2.23 11.26 -8.57
CA PHE A 67 1.83 12.63 -8.88
C PHE A 67 1.70 13.48 -7.62
N LEU A 68 1.99 12.90 -6.47
CA LEU A 68 1.99 13.58 -5.18
C LEU A 68 3.43 13.60 -4.67
N GLU A 69 3.64 13.20 -3.44
CA GLU A 69 4.97 13.21 -2.83
C GLU A 69 5.54 11.80 -2.65
N GLY A 70 5.06 10.85 -3.44
CA GLY A 70 5.53 9.47 -3.35
C GLY A 70 5.26 8.90 -1.97
N LEU A 71 6.22 8.19 -1.42
CA LEU A 71 6.08 7.58 -0.09
C LEU A 71 5.99 8.61 1.03
N GLU A 72 6.35 9.87 0.77
CA GLU A 72 6.26 10.95 1.75
C GLU A 72 4.89 11.63 1.74
N THR A 73 3.98 11.18 0.88
CA THR A 73 2.64 11.76 0.79
C THR A 73 1.95 11.66 2.17
N PRO A 74 1.48 12.79 2.72
CA PRO A 74 0.82 12.76 4.02
C PRO A 74 -0.55 12.10 3.96
N VAL A 75 -0.91 11.42 5.03
CA VAL A 75 -2.22 10.79 5.17
C VAL A 75 -2.76 11.10 6.56
N ASP A 76 -4.07 11.03 6.69
CA ASP A 76 -4.73 11.24 7.99
C ASP A 76 -5.72 10.10 8.27
N ASP A 77 -6.46 10.22 9.37
CA ASP A 77 -7.38 9.17 9.80
C ASP A 77 -8.50 8.88 8.81
N ARG A 78 -8.77 9.80 7.91
CA ARG A 78 -9.84 9.65 6.92
C ARG A 78 -9.34 9.23 5.56
N THR A 79 -8.03 9.14 5.41
CA THR A 79 -7.43 8.82 4.12
C THR A 79 -7.57 7.33 3.84
N THR A 80 -7.92 7.01 2.59
CA THR A 80 -7.88 5.65 2.10
C THR A 80 -6.68 5.50 1.18
N VAL A 81 -5.82 4.54 1.50
CA VAL A 81 -4.67 4.20 0.68
C VAL A 81 -5.00 2.93 -0.08
N SER A 82 -4.96 2.98 -1.40
CA SER A 82 -5.29 1.82 -2.22
C SER A 82 -4.03 1.25 -2.85
N ILE A 83 -3.83 -0.05 -2.70
CA ILE A 83 -2.72 -0.77 -3.32
C ILE A 83 -3.27 -1.47 -4.55
N ILE A 84 -2.74 -1.12 -5.71
CA ILE A 84 -3.21 -1.69 -6.98
C ILE A 84 -2.00 -2.23 -7.73
N PRO A 85 -1.76 -3.54 -7.70
CA PRO A 85 -0.66 -4.10 -8.48
C PRO A 85 -1.05 -4.11 -9.95
N ALA A 86 -0.14 -3.66 -10.79
CA ALA A 86 -0.32 -3.80 -12.23
C ALA A 86 0.03 -5.24 -12.59
N VAL A 87 -0.82 -5.89 -13.36
CA VAL A 87 -0.53 -7.25 -13.79
C VAL A 87 0.43 -7.17 -14.98
N ALA A 88 1.65 -7.56 -14.72
CA ALA A 88 2.66 -7.53 -15.78
C ALA A 88 2.24 -8.46 -16.92
N GLY A 89 2.31 -7.95 -18.12
CA GLY A 89 1.94 -8.69 -19.30
C GLY A 89 0.45 -8.82 -19.47
N GLY A 90 -0.25 -8.09 -18.75
CA GLY A 90 -1.68 -8.15 -18.87
C GLY A 90 -2.25 -9.40 -18.40
N LEU A 91 -1.80 -9.48 -18.61
CA LEU A 91 -2.51 -10.27 -18.72
C LEU A 91 -2.85 -10.41 -19.17
#